data_7f8782c7743c42e452597a76bb0fc6ff
#
_entry.id   7f8782c7743c42e452597a76bb0fc6ff
#
_cell.length_a   1.000
_cell.length_b   1.000
_cell.length_c   1.000
_cell.angle_alpha   90.00
_cell.angle_beta   90.00
_cell.angle_gamma   90.00
#
_symmetry.space_group_name_H-M   'P 1'
#
loop_
_entity.id
_entity.type
_entity.pdbx_description
1 polymer ?
#
loop_
_entity_poly.entity_id
_entity_poly.type
_entity_poly.pdbx_seq_one_letter_code
_entity_poly.pdbx_strand_id
1 'polypeptide(L)'
;MYTRQLCISCDDDDEVTVNSKFYLSTKVFPVDSYEASLSVILKDNSVVVNELQPNYRFVACATERLSKDVKITADSDDNLVSVYNKANDTEYNILPAENYSFTNKTVTIENGESVSGDSIKIELLNVGSLTTEGGYLLPVTISSIEGNNLNALSSNRGVVYVKIQNIHVNVESGQPAEGTLIADRSGWTVKVAPTTRGDAKNLIDGTNSDVARDGGAEYWLTVDIGKVQILTGIRNKCYASSYSPTAVEVFTSGDGIKWKSIGTVTISRSGTQYILSLIHI
;
A
#
# COMPACT_ATOMS: atom_id res chain seq x y z
N MET A 1 -38.17 -4.76 2.48
CA MET A 1 -39.30 -3.86 2.67
C MET A 1 -39.20 -3.29 4.09
N TYR A 2 -38.51 -2.17 4.27
CA TYR A 2 -38.34 -1.52 5.57
C TYR A 2 -39.28 -0.33 5.64
N THR A 3 -40.23 -0.41 6.56
CA THR A 3 -41.23 0.63 6.84
C THR A 3 -40.54 1.75 7.60
N ARG A 4 -40.46 2.94 7.01
CA ARG A 4 -40.11 4.18 7.72
C ARG A 4 -41.30 4.60 8.57
N GLN A 5 -41.14 4.63 9.87
CA GLN A 5 -42.07 5.23 10.79
C GLN A 5 -41.70 6.69 10.95
N LEU A 6 -42.51 7.58 10.36
CA LEU A 6 -42.44 9.01 10.62
C LEU A 6 -43.13 9.29 11.96
N CYS A 7 -42.39 9.71 12.97
CA CYS A 7 -42.96 10.39 14.11
C CYS A 7 -42.95 11.89 13.83
N ILE A 8 -44.13 12.48 13.60
CA ILE A 8 -44.34 13.92 13.67
C ILE A 8 -44.81 14.20 15.09
N SER A 9 -43.96 14.79 15.89
CA SER A 9 -44.38 15.51 17.12
C SER A 9 -43.90 16.94 16.94
N CYS A 10 -44.88 17.85 16.78
CA CYS A 10 -44.65 19.28 16.96
C CYS A 10 -44.79 19.53 18.45
N ASP A 11 -43.73 19.93 19.10
CA ASP A 11 -43.74 20.82 20.27
C ASP A 11 -42.37 21.49 20.43
N ASP A 12 -42.43 22.70 20.91
CA ASP A 12 -41.45 23.77 20.93
C ASP A 12 -40.09 23.42 21.56
N ASP A 13 -39.02 24.04 21.00
CA ASP A 13 -37.71 24.33 21.63
C ASP A 13 -36.83 23.19 22.12
N ASP A 14 -36.92 21.99 21.57
CA ASP A 14 -35.88 20.99 21.77
C ASP A 14 -34.79 21.18 20.71
N GLU A 15 -33.56 21.54 21.14
CA GLU A 15 -32.32 21.36 20.41
C GLU A 15 -32.35 19.94 19.85
N VAL A 16 -32.58 19.84 18.54
CA VAL A 16 -32.41 18.57 17.82
C VAL A 16 -30.93 18.19 17.99
N THR A 17 -30.66 17.35 18.95
CA THR A 17 -29.35 16.71 19.12
C THR A 17 -29.11 15.88 17.87
N VAL A 18 -28.44 16.49 16.93
CA VAL A 18 -28.04 15.83 15.70
C VAL A 18 -27.11 14.69 16.09
N ASN A 19 -27.60 13.45 16.05
CA ASN A 19 -26.82 12.23 16.29
C ASN A 19 -25.87 11.94 15.12
N SER A 20 -25.51 12.93 14.33
CA SER A 20 -24.58 12.79 13.22
C SER A 20 -23.23 12.33 13.72
N LYS A 21 -22.69 11.31 13.09
CA LYS A 21 -21.29 10.88 13.26
C LYS A 21 -20.43 11.50 12.20
N PHE A 22 -19.24 11.92 12.57
CA PHE A 22 -18.26 12.57 11.70
C PHE A 22 -17.11 11.63 11.40
N TYR A 23 -16.59 11.71 10.18
CA TYR A 23 -15.47 10.90 9.73
C TYR A 23 -14.70 11.61 8.60
N LEU A 24 -13.49 11.13 8.32
CA LEU A 24 -12.69 11.57 7.18
C LEU A 24 -12.81 10.58 6.03
N SER A 25 -12.80 11.09 4.80
CA SER A 25 -12.85 10.27 3.61
C SER A 25 -11.95 10.82 2.51
N THR A 26 -11.35 9.94 1.73
CA THR A 26 -10.70 10.31 0.48
C THR A 26 -11.76 10.46 -0.61
N LYS A 27 -11.74 11.54 -1.38
CA LYS A 27 -12.77 11.79 -2.44
C LYS A 27 -12.80 10.73 -3.56
N VAL A 28 -11.88 9.80 -3.61
CA VAL A 28 -11.60 8.98 -4.80
C VAL A 28 -12.26 7.60 -4.78
N PHE A 29 -12.82 7.14 -3.66
CA PHE A 29 -13.40 5.80 -3.59
C PHE A 29 -14.81 5.76 -3.05
N PRO A 30 -15.66 4.86 -3.58
CA PRO A 30 -16.92 4.57 -2.94
C PRO A 30 -16.63 4.07 -1.51
N VAL A 31 -17.46 4.49 -0.62
CA VAL A 31 -17.31 4.49 0.84
C VAL A 31 -17.38 3.09 1.48
N ASP A 32 -16.92 2.06 0.81
CA ASP A 32 -17.04 0.68 1.28
C ASP A 32 -15.82 0.16 2.08
N SER A 33 -14.73 0.92 2.13
CA SER A 33 -13.60 0.57 2.99
C SER A 33 -13.63 1.39 4.26
N TYR A 34 -13.64 0.72 5.40
CA TYR A 34 -13.55 1.32 6.74
C TYR A 34 -12.20 1.99 7.00
N GLU A 35 -11.20 1.78 6.15
CA GLU A 35 -9.90 2.40 6.20
C GLU A 35 -9.61 3.11 4.88
N ALA A 36 -9.61 4.43 4.89
CA ALA A 36 -9.02 5.19 3.81
C ALA A 36 -7.50 5.24 4.07
N SER A 37 -6.72 4.60 3.22
CA SER A 37 -5.26 4.64 3.28
C SER A 37 -4.68 5.15 1.97
N LEU A 38 -3.72 6.06 2.07
CA LEU A 38 -2.88 6.48 0.96
C LEU A 38 -1.54 5.77 1.10
N SER A 39 -1.06 5.19 0.01
CA SER A 39 0.27 4.58 -0.02
C SER A 39 1.21 5.48 -0.79
N VAL A 40 2.33 5.81 -0.18
CA VAL A 40 3.44 6.51 -0.79
C VAL A 40 4.60 5.54 -0.89
N ILE A 41 5.17 5.43 -2.06
CA ILE A 41 6.32 4.58 -2.33
C ILE A 41 7.52 5.48 -2.52
N LEU A 42 8.56 5.28 -1.73
CA LEU A 42 9.85 5.90 -1.92
C LEU A 42 10.71 4.93 -2.75
N LYS A 43 11.21 5.41 -3.87
CA LYS A 43 12.15 4.68 -4.70
C LYS A 43 13.42 5.51 -4.83
N ASP A 44 14.56 4.98 -4.38
CA ASP A 44 15.87 5.65 -4.47
C ASP A 44 15.84 7.09 -3.96
N ASN A 45 15.22 7.29 -2.80
CA ASN A 45 14.95 8.61 -2.18
C ASN A 45 14.04 9.54 -3.01
N SER A 46 13.37 9.02 -4.01
CA SER A 46 12.36 9.74 -4.77
C SER A 46 10.96 9.33 -4.33
N VAL A 47 10.05 10.29 -4.21
CA VAL A 47 8.64 9.99 -3.95
C VAL A 47 7.99 9.50 -5.23
N VAL A 48 7.59 8.24 -5.25
CA VAL A 48 6.66 7.73 -6.24
C VAL A 48 5.28 7.71 -5.61
N VAL A 49 4.47 8.71 -5.91
CA VAL A 49 3.08 8.74 -5.47
C VAL A 49 2.32 7.70 -6.28
N ASN A 50 1.54 6.85 -5.61
CA ASN A 50 0.60 5.97 -6.30
C ASN A 50 -0.30 6.84 -7.19
N GLU A 51 -0.40 6.55 -8.47
CA GLU A 51 -1.07 7.36 -9.52
C GLU A 51 -2.51 7.79 -9.18
N LEU A 52 -3.14 7.12 -8.21
CA LEU A 52 -4.50 7.38 -7.80
C LEU A 52 -4.69 8.60 -6.90
N GLN A 53 -3.63 9.15 -6.27
CA GLN A 53 -3.77 10.33 -5.41
C GLN A 53 -2.50 11.20 -5.31
N PRO A 54 -2.27 12.11 -6.26
CA PRO A 54 -1.10 13.00 -6.24
C PRO A 54 -1.16 14.06 -5.11
N ASN A 55 -2.23 14.12 -4.36
CA ASN A 55 -2.43 15.08 -3.29
C ASN A 55 -3.12 14.39 -2.11
N TYR A 56 -2.48 14.34 -0.96
CA TYR A 56 -3.04 13.80 0.28
C TYR A 56 -4.17 14.69 0.76
N ARG A 57 -5.36 14.44 0.26
CA ARG A 57 -6.56 15.25 0.51
C ARG A 57 -7.67 14.39 1.07
N PHE A 58 -8.25 14.87 2.16
CA PHE A 58 -9.38 14.24 2.83
C PHE A 58 -10.51 15.26 2.91
N VAL A 59 -11.73 14.82 2.80
CA VAL A 59 -12.91 15.61 3.13
C VAL A 59 -13.44 15.18 4.49
N ALA A 60 -13.98 16.12 5.24
CA ALA A 60 -14.78 15.80 6.40
C ALA A 60 -16.20 15.44 5.96
N CYS A 61 -16.74 14.39 6.55
CA CYS A 61 -18.08 13.89 6.25
C CYS A 61 -18.89 13.75 7.53
N ALA A 62 -20.20 13.93 7.38
CA ALA A 62 -21.19 13.60 8.41
C ALA A 62 -22.10 12.48 7.86
N THR A 63 -22.65 11.66 8.74
CA THR A 63 -23.57 10.58 8.35
C THR A 63 -24.92 11.08 7.83
N GLU A 64 -25.24 12.34 8.13
CA GLU A 64 -26.49 12.99 7.72
C GLU A 64 -26.20 14.42 7.28
N ARG A 65 -27.14 15.05 6.57
CA ARG A 65 -27.08 16.48 6.23
C ARG A 65 -27.23 17.31 7.49
N LEU A 66 -26.35 18.28 7.63
CA LEU A 66 -26.32 19.12 8.83
C LEU A 66 -27.39 20.22 8.76
N SER A 67 -27.93 20.62 9.91
CA SER A 67 -28.86 21.73 10.06
C SER A 67 -28.18 23.07 10.36
N LYS A 68 -26.84 23.07 10.49
CA LYS A 68 -25.99 24.26 10.69
C LYS A 68 -24.58 23.96 10.21
N ASP A 69 -23.79 25.00 10.00
CA ASP A 69 -22.38 24.85 9.69
C ASP A 69 -21.62 24.18 10.85
N VAL A 70 -20.76 23.23 10.52
CA VAL A 70 -19.89 22.56 11.49
C VAL A 70 -18.46 22.59 10.98
N LYS A 71 -17.59 23.18 11.78
CA LYS A 71 -16.16 23.25 11.48
C LYS A 71 -15.44 22.05 12.08
N ILE A 72 -14.66 21.38 11.24
CA ILE A 72 -13.91 20.16 11.55
C ILE A 72 -12.43 20.46 11.44
N THR A 73 -11.67 20.15 12.49
CA THR A 73 -10.21 20.20 12.45
C THR A 73 -9.66 18.79 12.57
N ALA A 74 -8.71 18.43 11.70
CA ALA A 74 -7.99 17.19 11.79
C ALA A 74 -6.56 17.43 12.29
N ASP A 75 -5.99 16.39 12.88
CA ASP A 75 -4.57 16.37 13.29
C ASP A 75 -4.05 14.93 13.23
N SER A 76 -2.74 14.75 13.36
CA SER A 76 -2.12 13.44 13.49
C SER A 76 -2.28 12.90 14.93
N ASP A 77 -2.35 11.57 15.05
CA ASP A 77 -2.31 10.88 16.35
C ASP A 77 -1.34 9.70 16.26
N ASP A 78 -0.12 9.93 16.72
CA ASP A 78 0.96 8.94 16.67
C ASP A 78 0.68 7.68 17.50
N ASN A 79 -0.19 7.75 18.51
CA ASN A 79 -0.56 6.59 19.33
C ASN A 79 -1.27 5.51 18.48
N LEU A 80 -1.92 5.90 17.39
CA LEU A 80 -2.63 4.99 16.51
C LEU A 80 -1.69 4.14 15.64
N VAL A 81 -0.40 4.50 15.51
CA VAL A 81 0.58 3.69 14.79
C VAL A 81 0.74 2.32 15.43
N SER A 82 0.91 2.27 16.75
CA SER A 82 1.04 0.99 17.47
C SER A 82 -0.23 0.15 17.43
N VAL A 83 -1.40 0.81 17.47
CA VAL A 83 -2.70 0.15 17.34
C VAL A 83 -2.86 -0.47 15.95
N TYR A 84 -2.52 0.30 14.91
CA TYR A 84 -2.55 -0.16 13.53
C TYR A 84 -1.62 -1.36 13.30
N ASN A 85 -0.37 -1.24 13.73
CA ASN A 85 0.64 -2.28 13.59
C ASN A 85 0.19 -3.60 14.22
N LYS A 86 -0.34 -3.52 15.44
CA LYS A 86 -0.86 -4.71 16.15
C LYS A 86 -2.05 -5.34 15.44
N ALA A 87 -2.96 -4.53 14.89
CA ALA A 87 -4.16 -5.02 14.21
C ALA A 87 -3.86 -5.66 12.84
N ASN A 88 -2.81 -5.23 12.16
CA ASN A 88 -2.49 -5.61 10.79
C ASN A 88 -1.22 -6.46 10.67
N ASP A 89 -0.57 -6.82 11.77
CA ASP A 89 0.72 -7.53 11.80
C ASP A 89 1.80 -6.82 10.97
N THR A 90 1.93 -5.50 11.19
CA THR A 90 2.87 -4.61 10.50
C THR A 90 3.81 -3.93 11.47
N GLU A 91 4.89 -3.33 10.95
CA GLU A 91 5.94 -2.67 11.74
C GLU A 91 6.25 -1.25 11.23
N TYR A 92 5.22 -0.48 10.89
CA TYR A 92 5.40 0.91 10.48
C TYR A 92 5.98 1.75 11.62
N ASN A 93 6.86 2.67 11.26
CA ASN A 93 7.38 3.70 12.16
C ASN A 93 6.43 4.92 12.16
N ILE A 94 6.49 5.71 13.22
CA ILE A 94 5.85 7.02 13.27
C ILE A 94 6.51 7.92 12.21
N LEU A 95 5.72 8.61 11.40
CA LEU A 95 6.25 9.64 10.49
C LEU A 95 6.72 10.84 11.31
N PRO A 96 8.01 11.24 11.24
CA PRO A 96 8.50 12.37 12.00
C PRO A 96 7.80 13.67 11.62
N ALA A 97 7.57 14.55 12.60
CA ALA A 97 6.82 15.79 12.41
C ALA A 97 7.45 16.75 11.38
N GLU A 98 8.77 16.69 11.20
CA GLU A 98 9.51 17.45 10.18
C GLU A 98 9.33 16.93 8.75
N ASN A 99 8.70 15.77 8.58
CA ASN A 99 8.50 15.14 7.29
C ASN A 99 7.11 15.34 6.70
N TYR A 100 6.24 16.10 7.36
CA TYR A 100 4.94 16.48 6.81
C TYR A 100 4.46 17.84 7.33
N SER A 101 3.50 18.42 6.63
CA SER A 101 2.77 19.60 7.11
C SER A 101 1.31 19.52 6.68
N PHE A 102 0.44 20.05 7.53
CA PHE A 102 -0.94 20.32 7.13
C PHE A 102 -1.00 21.70 6.46
N THR A 103 -1.14 21.74 5.15
CA THR A 103 -1.35 22.99 4.40
C THR A 103 -2.78 23.50 4.54
N ASN A 104 -3.71 22.63 4.88
CA ASN A 104 -5.05 22.96 5.35
C ASN A 104 -5.53 21.85 6.29
N LYS A 105 -5.73 22.14 7.58
CA LYS A 105 -6.20 21.17 8.57
C LYS A 105 -7.62 21.40 9.06
N THR A 106 -8.25 22.47 8.64
CA THR A 106 -9.59 22.83 9.09
C THR A 106 -10.51 23.07 7.91
N VAL A 107 -11.67 22.43 7.93
CA VAL A 107 -12.70 22.52 6.88
C VAL A 107 -14.09 22.68 7.50
N THR A 108 -15.04 23.17 6.72
CA THR A 108 -16.43 23.35 7.17
C THR A 108 -17.35 22.44 6.36
N ILE A 109 -18.25 21.76 7.03
CA ILE A 109 -19.44 21.14 6.44
C ILE A 109 -20.55 22.17 6.58
N GLU A 110 -21.02 22.68 5.45
CA GLU A 110 -22.02 23.74 5.44
C GLU A 110 -23.42 23.21 5.78
N ASN A 111 -24.28 24.10 6.21
CA ASN A 111 -25.71 23.82 6.42
C ASN A 111 -26.36 23.20 5.18
N GLY A 112 -27.08 22.13 5.35
CA GLY A 112 -27.70 21.36 4.27
C GLY A 112 -26.78 20.35 3.60
N GLU A 113 -25.49 20.34 3.92
CA GLU A 113 -24.52 19.41 3.35
C GLU A 113 -24.11 18.33 4.36
N SER A 114 -23.53 17.23 3.83
CA SER A 114 -22.96 16.14 4.62
C SER A 114 -21.47 15.92 4.33
N VAL A 115 -20.88 16.74 3.46
CA VAL A 115 -19.47 16.67 3.06
C VAL A 115 -18.91 18.08 3.00
N SER A 116 -17.70 18.28 3.48
CA SER A 116 -17.02 19.58 3.41
C SER A 116 -16.75 20.00 1.97
N GLY A 117 -16.96 21.28 1.67
CA GLY A 117 -16.64 21.87 0.38
C GLY A 117 -15.15 21.84 0.07
N ASP A 118 -14.35 22.17 1.09
CA ASP A 118 -12.89 22.11 1.05
C ASP A 118 -12.35 20.77 1.55
N SER A 119 -11.03 20.57 1.34
CA SER A 119 -10.31 19.38 1.78
C SER A 119 -9.24 19.73 2.81
N ILE A 120 -9.06 18.88 3.79
CA ILE A 120 -7.87 18.79 4.62
C ILE A 120 -6.74 18.37 3.69
N LYS A 121 -5.58 19.01 3.79
CA LYS A 121 -4.44 18.80 2.89
C LYS A 121 -3.17 18.57 3.68
N ILE A 122 -2.45 17.52 3.28
CA ILE A 122 -1.13 17.20 3.83
C ILE A 122 -0.11 17.23 2.69
N GLU A 123 1.05 17.77 2.99
CA GLU A 123 2.23 17.74 2.14
C GLU A 123 3.35 16.99 2.85
N LEU A 124 4.05 16.11 2.14
CA LEU A 124 5.25 15.46 2.65
C LEU A 124 6.47 16.36 2.42
N LEU A 125 7.31 16.44 3.44
CA LEU A 125 8.52 17.27 3.45
C LEU A 125 9.74 16.35 3.64
N ASN A 126 10.90 16.81 3.15
CA ASN A 126 12.19 16.16 3.40
C ASN A 126 12.18 14.64 3.17
N VAL A 127 11.47 14.18 2.14
CA VAL A 127 11.24 12.75 1.88
C VAL A 127 12.53 11.93 1.77
N GLY A 128 13.65 12.53 1.39
CA GLY A 128 14.96 11.89 1.33
C GLY A 128 15.50 11.41 2.70
N SER A 129 14.95 11.90 3.81
CA SER A 129 15.30 11.44 5.16
C SER A 129 14.53 10.19 5.60
N LEU A 130 13.47 9.82 4.86
CA LEU A 130 12.61 8.68 5.18
C LEU A 130 13.23 7.38 4.66
N THR A 131 14.24 6.89 5.35
CA THR A 131 15.05 5.74 4.89
C THR A 131 14.80 4.44 5.65
N THR A 132 13.93 4.45 6.67
CA THR A 132 13.72 3.28 7.52
C THR A 132 13.00 2.16 6.76
N GLU A 133 13.56 0.99 6.83
CA GLU A 133 12.93 -0.26 6.39
C GLU A 133 11.62 -0.47 7.16
N GLY A 134 10.56 -0.94 6.51
CA GLY A 134 9.23 -1.04 7.12
C GLY A 134 8.34 0.18 6.86
N GLY A 135 8.94 1.31 6.45
CA GLY A 135 8.20 2.51 6.12
C GLY A 135 7.62 3.26 7.32
N TYR A 136 6.72 4.18 7.04
CA TYR A 136 6.13 5.08 8.04
C TYR A 136 4.61 5.13 7.91
N LEU A 137 3.95 5.43 8.99
CA LEU A 137 2.50 5.61 9.05
C LEU A 137 2.17 6.95 9.69
N LEU A 138 1.30 7.72 9.03
CA LEU A 138 0.72 8.93 9.58
C LEU A 138 -0.79 8.72 9.74
N PRO A 139 -1.27 8.42 10.94
CA PRO A 139 -2.70 8.39 11.23
C PRO A 139 -3.23 9.82 11.32
N VAL A 140 -4.29 10.12 10.59
CA VAL A 140 -4.98 11.41 10.60
C VAL A 140 -6.38 11.23 11.11
N THR A 141 -6.72 11.93 12.17
CA THR A 141 -8.04 11.86 12.80
C THR A 141 -8.63 13.25 13.01
N ILE A 142 -9.91 13.31 13.32
CA ILE A 142 -10.57 14.56 13.70
C ILE A 142 -10.17 14.90 15.15
N SER A 143 -9.51 16.02 15.33
CA SER A 143 -9.06 16.53 16.64
C SER A 143 -10.06 17.46 17.29
N SER A 144 -10.92 18.13 16.52
CA SER A 144 -12.03 18.93 17.06
C SER A 144 -13.21 19.05 16.11
N ILE A 145 -14.39 19.18 16.70
CA ILE A 145 -15.67 19.39 16.03
C ILE A 145 -16.32 20.60 16.70
N GLU A 146 -16.36 21.73 15.99
CA GLU A 146 -16.90 22.97 16.54
C GLU A 146 -18.44 22.87 16.70
N GLY A 147 -18.94 23.23 17.87
CA GLY A 147 -20.36 23.11 18.20
C GLY A 147 -20.84 21.68 18.48
N ASN A 148 -19.92 20.74 18.59
CA ASN A 148 -20.19 19.36 18.99
C ASN A 148 -19.01 18.80 19.81
N ASN A 149 -19.13 17.61 20.37
CA ASN A 149 -18.04 16.97 21.09
C ASN A 149 -17.47 15.78 20.32
N LEU A 150 -16.28 15.32 20.69
CA LEU A 150 -15.61 14.19 20.01
C LEU A 150 -16.37 12.85 20.13
N ASN A 151 -17.38 12.76 20.98
CA ASN A 151 -18.26 11.58 21.03
C ASN A 151 -19.07 11.41 19.74
N ALA A 152 -19.17 12.47 18.92
CA ALA A 152 -19.73 12.42 17.57
C ALA A 152 -18.78 11.83 16.52
N LEU A 153 -17.53 11.50 16.87
CA LEU A 153 -16.61 10.82 15.97
C LEU A 153 -17.10 9.41 15.62
N SER A 154 -16.99 9.04 14.36
CA SER A 154 -17.29 7.68 13.92
C SER A 154 -16.28 6.68 14.49
N SER A 155 -16.76 5.64 15.16
CA SER A 155 -15.90 4.64 15.80
C SER A 155 -15.12 3.76 14.82
N ASN A 156 -15.56 3.66 13.57
CA ASN A 156 -14.98 2.78 12.56
C ASN A 156 -14.43 3.51 11.32
N ARG A 157 -14.63 4.83 11.23
CA ARG A 157 -14.16 5.66 10.10
C ARG A 157 -13.49 6.95 10.58
N GLY A 158 -13.09 7.00 11.82
CA GLY A 158 -12.53 8.20 12.44
C GLY A 158 -11.09 8.48 12.03
N VAL A 159 -10.40 7.54 11.38
CA VAL A 159 -8.98 7.66 11.07
C VAL A 159 -8.73 7.39 9.61
N VAL A 160 -7.90 8.21 9.00
CA VAL A 160 -7.30 7.98 7.69
C VAL A 160 -5.81 7.73 7.89
N TYR A 161 -5.29 6.67 7.28
CA TYR A 161 -3.89 6.30 7.37
C TYR A 161 -3.14 6.67 6.10
N VAL A 162 -2.12 7.54 6.23
CA VAL A 162 -1.15 7.77 5.16
C VAL A 162 -0.01 6.79 5.35
N LYS A 163 0.10 5.82 4.45
CA LYS A 163 1.15 4.79 4.47
C LYS A 163 2.28 5.21 3.57
N ILE A 164 3.47 5.31 4.12
CA ILE A 164 4.68 5.62 3.37
C ILE A 164 5.54 4.37 3.37
N GLN A 165 5.64 3.72 2.23
CA GLN A 165 6.44 2.52 2.07
C GLN A 165 7.76 2.90 1.39
N ASN A 166 8.86 2.56 2.04
CA ASN A 166 10.17 2.67 1.44
C ASN A 166 10.47 1.38 0.67
N ILE A 167 10.26 1.42 -0.63
CA ILE A 167 10.62 0.31 -1.52
C ILE A 167 12.01 0.59 -2.06
N HIS A 168 13.00 -0.05 -1.47
CA HIS A 168 14.32 -0.11 -2.08
C HIS A 168 14.25 -1.02 -3.32
N VAL A 169 14.44 -0.44 -4.48
CA VAL A 169 14.63 -1.24 -5.70
C VAL A 169 16.07 -1.70 -5.72
N ASN A 170 16.27 -2.89 -5.19
CA ASN A 170 17.58 -3.53 -5.11
C ASN A 170 17.82 -4.50 -6.28
N VAL A 171 17.09 -4.34 -7.35
CA VAL A 171 17.20 -5.16 -8.56
C VAL A 171 17.23 -4.31 -9.81
N GLU A 172 18.04 -4.70 -10.77
CA GLU A 172 18.06 -4.14 -12.12
C GLU A 172 18.15 -5.26 -13.17
N SER A 173 17.91 -4.92 -14.42
CA SER A 173 18.04 -5.86 -15.53
C SER A 173 19.03 -5.35 -16.58
N GLY A 174 19.61 -6.27 -17.32
CA GLY A 174 20.37 -5.93 -18.53
C GLY A 174 21.74 -6.57 -18.63
N GLN A 175 22.65 -6.26 -17.72
CA GLN A 175 24.04 -6.76 -17.78
C GLN A 175 24.17 -8.13 -17.08
N PRO A 176 25.14 -8.96 -17.51
CA PRO A 176 25.45 -10.20 -16.79
C PRO A 176 25.84 -9.93 -15.33
N ALA A 177 25.35 -10.78 -14.42
CA ALA A 177 25.75 -10.71 -13.03
C ALA A 177 27.26 -10.94 -12.87
N GLU A 178 27.88 -10.20 -11.98
CA GLU A 178 29.23 -10.48 -11.54
C GLU A 178 29.27 -11.75 -10.68
N GLY A 179 30.38 -12.48 -10.74
CA GLY A 179 30.57 -13.69 -9.95
C GLY A 179 30.51 -14.98 -10.76
N THR A 180 30.52 -16.10 -10.06
CA THR A 180 30.56 -17.44 -10.68
C THR A 180 29.17 -18.05 -10.75
N LEU A 181 28.81 -18.53 -11.94
CA LEU A 181 27.53 -19.23 -12.13
C LEU A 181 27.48 -20.50 -11.27
N ILE A 182 26.43 -20.65 -10.46
CA ILE A 182 26.16 -21.90 -9.77
C ILE A 182 25.65 -22.92 -10.80
N ALA A 183 26.54 -23.76 -11.26
CA ALA A 183 26.23 -24.75 -12.29
C ALA A 183 25.61 -26.03 -11.71
N ASP A 184 26.05 -26.46 -10.52
CA ASP A 184 25.48 -27.62 -9.84
C ASP A 184 24.16 -27.21 -9.16
N ARG A 185 23.08 -27.84 -9.62
CA ARG A 185 21.71 -27.62 -9.16
C ARG A 185 21.08 -28.90 -8.62
N SER A 186 21.88 -29.93 -8.33
CA SER A 186 21.40 -31.24 -7.88
C SER A 186 20.60 -31.18 -6.58
N GLY A 187 20.93 -30.22 -5.72
CA GLY A 187 20.19 -29.96 -4.47
C GLY A 187 19.05 -28.95 -4.57
N TRP A 188 18.77 -28.44 -5.76
CA TRP A 188 17.72 -27.43 -5.91
C TRP A 188 16.33 -28.04 -6.03
N THR A 189 15.35 -27.34 -5.47
CA THR A 189 13.93 -27.64 -5.66
C THR A 189 13.20 -26.44 -6.24
N VAL A 190 12.17 -26.70 -7.04
CA VAL A 190 11.36 -25.65 -7.68
C VAL A 190 9.89 -25.93 -7.45
N LYS A 191 9.17 -24.88 -7.10
CA LYS A 191 7.70 -24.86 -7.07
C LYS A 191 7.22 -23.76 -8.00
N VAL A 192 6.13 -24.01 -8.71
CA VAL A 192 5.53 -23.05 -9.64
C VAL A 192 4.03 -22.99 -9.47
N ALA A 193 3.42 -21.91 -9.92
CA ALA A 193 1.99 -21.84 -10.11
C ALA A 193 1.52 -22.99 -11.05
N PRO A 194 0.25 -23.43 -10.98
CA PRO A 194 -0.26 -24.51 -11.84
C PRO A 194 0.11 -24.30 -13.30
N THR A 195 0.64 -25.32 -13.94
CA THR A 195 1.12 -25.32 -15.32
C THR A 195 0.23 -26.12 -16.23
N THR A 196 0.16 -25.74 -17.50
CA THR A 196 -0.54 -26.50 -18.55
C THR A 196 0.39 -27.44 -19.31
N ARG A 197 1.70 -27.18 -19.25
CA ARG A 197 2.73 -28.00 -19.90
C ARG A 197 4.04 -27.90 -19.15
N GLY A 198 4.77 -29.01 -19.09
CA GLY A 198 6.09 -29.09 -18.50
C GLY A 198 6.05 -29.37 -16.98
N ASP A 199 7.18 -29.81 -16.46
CA ASP A 199 7.44 -30.03 -15.05
C ASP A 199 8.25 -28.84 -14.49
N ALA A 200 8.02 -28.48 -13.24
CA ALA A 200 8.76 -27.40 -12.59
C ALA A 200 10.29 -27.59 -12.66
N LYS A 201 10.78 -28.81 -12.64
CA LYS A 201 12.20 -29.15 -12.77
C LYS A 201 12.83 -28.67 -14.09
N ASN A 202 12.03 -28.53 -15.14
CA ASN A 202 12.50 -28.00 -16.43
C ASN A 202 13.10 -26.61 -16.32
N LEU A 203 12.69 -25.83 -15.30
CA LEU A 203 13.21 -24.47 -15.08
C LEU A 203 14.66 -24.45 -14.59
N ILE A 204 15.16 -25.55 -14.03
CA ILE A 204 16.49 -25.65 -13.44
C ILE A 204 17.37 -26.76 -14.02
N ASP A 205 16.89 -27.55 -14.96
CA ASP A 205 17.61 -28.72 -15.52
C ASP A 205 18.79 -28.34 -16.40
N GLY A 206 18.90 -27.08 -16.81
CA GLY A 206 19.95 -26.57 -17.68
C GLY A 206 19.75 -26.90 -19.17
N THR A 207 18.62 -27.50 -19.52
CA THR A 207 18.26 -27.82 -20.89
C THR A 207 17.40 -26.73 -21.54
N ASN A 208 16.86 -26.97 -22.73
CA ASN A 208 15.91 -26.07 -23.38
C ASN A 208 14.45 -26.52 -23.14
N SER A 209 14.21 -27.33 -22.14
CA SER A 209 12.86 -27.70 -21.72
C SER A 209 12.15 -26.47 -21.16
N ASP A 210 10.84 -26.38 -21.37
CA ASP A 210 10.04 -25.24 -20.94
C ASP A 210 8.87 -25.64 -20.01
N VAL A 211 8.37 -24.63 -19.36
CA VAL A 211 7.14 -24.73 -18.55
C VAL A 211 6.20 -23.67 -19.08
N ALA A 212 4.97 -24.07 -19.36
CA ALA A 212 3.95 -23.19 -19.90
C ALA A 212 2.69 -23.16 -19.01
N ARG A 213 2.01 -22.04 -19.05
CA ARG A 213 0.77 -21.78 -18.35
C ARG A 213 -0.20 -21.05 -19.28
N ASP A 214 -1.49 -21.30 -19.12
CA ASP A 214 -2.53 -20.50 -19.76
C ASP A 214 -2.59 -19.11 -19.14
N GLY A 215 -2.81 -18.09 -19.96
CA GLY A 215 -2.88 -16.70 -19.53
C GLY A 215 -3.94 -16.45 -18.48
N GLY A 216 -3.78 -15.40 -17.72
CA GLY A 216 -4.70 -14.96 -16.67
C GLY A 216 -3.99 -14.66 -15.38
N ALA A 217 -4.24 -15.06 -14.25
CA ALA A 217 -3.72 -14.69 -12.94
C ALA A 217 -2.18 -14.66 -12.82
N GLU A 218 -1.67 -14.07 -11.78
CA GLU A 218 -0.25 -13.96 -11.46
C GLU A 218 0.48 -15.30 -11.58
N TYR A 219 1.65 -15.27 -12.18
CA TYR A 219 2.54 -16.42 -12.28
C TYR A 219 3.69 -16.26 -11.31
N TRP A 220 3.86 -17.23 -10.43
CA TRP A 220 4.96 -17.26 -9.48
C TRP A 220 5.79 -18.54 -9.63
N LEU A 221 7.05 -18.42 -9.31
CA LEU A 221 7.94 -19.56 -9.11
C LEU A 221 8.80 -19.34 -7.86
N THR A 222 9.12 -20.41 -7.19
CA THR A 222 10.03 -20.41 -6.05
C THR A 222 11.15 -21.41 -6.34
N VAL A 223 12.40 -20.97 -6.17
CA VAL A 223 13.58 -21.83 -6.26
C VAL A 223 14.21 -21.89 -4.86
N ASP A 224 14.27 -23.08 -4.30
CA ASP A 224 15.07 -23.35 -3.11
C ASP A 224 16.41 -23.92 -3.57
N ILE A 225 17.49 -23.25 -3.22
CA ILE A 225 18.86 -23.64 -3.61
C ILE A 225 19.52 -24.58 -2.59
N GLY A 226 18.77 -24.99 -1.56
CA GLY A 226 19.20 -25.98 -0.56
C GLY A 226 20.15 -25.45 0.50
N LYS A 227 20.58 -24.20 0.44
CA LYS A 227 21.45 -23.56 1.40
C LYS A 227 21.36 -22.04 1.32
N VAL A 228 21.61 -21.36 2.42
CA VAL A 228 21.75 -19.90 2.42
C VAL A 228 23.10 -19.52 1.83
N GLN A 229 23.09 -18.64 0.85
CA GLN A 229 24.31 -18.10 0.24
C GLN A 229 24.07 -16.74 -0.42
N ILE A 230 25.15 -16.01 -0.64
CA ILE A 230 25.10 -14.70 -1.29
C ILE A 230 24.89 -14.92 -2.79
N LEU A 231 23.84 -14.28 -3.32
CA LEU A 231 23.55 -14.24 -4.76
C LEU A 231 23.73 -12.80 -5.28
N THR A 232 24.40 -12.67 -6.41
CA THR A 232 24.59 -11.38 -7.10
C THR A 232 23.61 -11.19 -8.25
N GLY A 233 22.89 -12.24 -8.63
CA GLY A 233 21.87 -12.15 -9.66
C GLY A 233 21.31 -13.50 -10.11
N ILE A 234 20.31 -13.40 -10.94
CA ILE A 234 19.60 -14.53 -11.55
C ILE A 234 19.76 -14.44 -13.07
N ARG A 235 20.16 -15.54 -13.69
CA ARG A 235 20.11 -15.69 -15.12
C ARG A 235 18.85 -16.48 -15.50
N ASN A 236 17.96 -15.84 -16.22
CA ASN A 236 16.73 -16.45 -16.74
C ASN A 236 16.79 -16.56 -18.27
N LYS A 237 16.31 -17.65 -18.83
CA LYS A 237 16.19 -17.83 -20.27
C LYS A 237 14.72 -17.95 -20.63
N CYS A 238 14.24 -17.01 -21.42
CA CYS A 238 12.87 -17.01 -21.90
C CYS A 238 12.77 -17.80 -23.21
N TYR A 239 11.66 -18.51 -23.42
CA TYR A 239 11.43 -19.32 -24.61
C TYR A 239 11.26 -18.46 -25.87
N ALA A 240 10.31 -17.53 -25.83
CA ALA A 240 10.01 -16.65 -26.94
C ALA A 240 9.39 -15.35 -26.47
N SER A 241 9.50 -14.31 -27.29
CA SER A 241 9.06 -12.95 -26.94
C SER A 241 7.57 -12.84 -26.56
N SER A 242 6.69 -13.62 -27.20
CA SER A 242 5.25 -13.60 -26.93
C SER A 242 4.83 -14.27 -25.64
N TYR A 243 5.70 -15.10 -25.06
CA TYR A 243 5.40 -15.90 -23.87
C TYR A 243 6.24 -15.51 -22.66
N SER A 244 7.11 -14.53 -22.79
CA SER A 244 7.98 -14.08 -21.73
C SER A 244 7.30 -12.99 -20.89
N PRO A 245 7.50 -12.97 -19.57
CA PRO A 245 7.04 -11.87 -18.73
C PRO A 245 7.71 -10.55 -19.15
N THR A 246 7.06 -9.43 -18.88
CA THR A 246 7.59 -8.09 -19.10
C THR A 246 8.13 -7.45 -17.83
N ALA A 247 7.68 -7.93 -16.69
CA ALA A 247 8.14 -7.50 -15.38
C ALA A 247 8.19 -8.71 -14.44
N VAL A 248 9.11 -8.66 -13.51
CA VAL A 248 9.30 -9.68 -12.47
C VAL A 248 9.51 -8.97 -11.15
N GLU A 249 8.71 -9.30 -10.14
CA GLU A 249 9.01 -8.96 -8.76
C GLU A 249 9.82 -10.09 -8.13
N VAL A 250 10.91 -9.73 -7.47
CA VAL A 250 11.84 -10.70 -6.88
C VAL A 250 11.74 -10.66 -5.37
N PHE A 251 11.59 -11.84 -4.79
CA PHE A 251 11.56 -12.03 -3.36
C PHE A 251 12.71 -12.94 -2.93
N THR A 252 13.19 -12.74 -1.72
CA THR A 252 14.21 -13.59 -1.09
C THR A 252 13.74 -14.05 0.28
N SER A 253 14.22 -15.23 0.68
CA SER A 253 13.94 -15.81 2.00
C SER A 253 15.11 -16.68 2.45
N GLY A 254 15.45 -16.63 3.73
CA GLY A 254 16.43 -17.52 4.34
C GLY A 254 15.80 -18.78 4.95
N ASP A 255 14.49 -18.83 5.11
CA ASP A 255 13.75 -19.92 5.79
C ASP A 255 12.59 -20.49 4.94
N GLY A 256 12.29 -19.91 3.80
CA GLY A 256 11.18 -20.30 2.93
C GLY A 256 9.79 -19.96 3.49
N ILE A 257 9.70 -19.22 4.60
CA ILE A 257 8.46 -18.83 5.29
C ILE A 257 8.27 -17.32 5.20
N LYS A 258 9.28 -16.56 5.59
CA LYS A 258 9.28 -15.10 5.53
C LYS A 258 9.96 -14.64 4.25
N TRP A 259 9.21 -13.97 3.40
CA TRP A 259 9.68 -13.48 2.11
C TRP A 259 9.80 -11.97 2.12
N LYS A 260 10.94 -11.46 1.64
CA LYS A 260 11.20 -10.03 1.51
C LYS A 260 11.30 -9.70 0.03
N SER A 261 10.49 -8.75 -0.44
CA SER A 261 10.64 -8.19 -1.78
C SER A 261 11.94 -7.38 -1.85
N ILE A 262 12.70 -7.59 -2.92
CA ILE A 262 13.88 -6.78 -3.24
C ILE A 262 13.62 -5.85 -4.43
N GLY A 263 12.41 -5.88 -4.95
CA GLY A 263 11.91 -4.97 -5.96
C GLY A 263 11.38 -5.63 -7.22
N THR A 264 10.82 -4.80 -8.08
CA THR A 264 10.30 -5.19 -9.40
C THR A 264 11.21 -4.67 -10.50
N VAL A 265 11.52 -5.52 -11.46
CA VAL A 265 12.35 -5.17 -12.61
C VAL A 265 11.61 -5.46 -13.92
N THR A 266 11.71 -4.53 -14.86
CA THR A 266 11.27 -4.76 -16.23
C THR A 266 12.31 -5.59 -16.95
N ILE A 267 11.89 -6.66 -17.62
CA ILE A 267 12.78 -7.52 -18.41
C ILE A 267 12.39 -7.49 -19.88
N SER A 268 13.40 -7.63 -20.74
CA SER A 268 13.18 -7.73 -22.18
C SER A 268 12.62 -9.12 -22.50
N ARG A 269 11.79 -9.20 -23.53
CA ARG A 269 11.15 -10.46 -23.95
C ARG A 269 12.04 -11.38 -24.81
N SER A 270 13.34 -11.17 -24.86
CA SER A 270 14.20 -11.92 -25.79
C SER A 270 15.37 -12.59 -25.10
N GLY A 271 15.57 -13.85 -25.41
CA GLY A 271 16.80 -14.58 -25.12
C GLY A 271 17.10 -14.76 -23.65
N THR A 272 18.36 -14.58 -23.28
CA THR A 272 18.82 -14.64 -21.89
C THR A 272 18.65 -13.31 -21.21
N GLN A 273 18.03 -13.33 -20.07
CA GLN A 273 17.79 -12.18 -19.22
C GLN A 273 18.65 -12.29 -17.96
N TYR A 274 19.12 -11.16 -17.49
CA TYR A 274 19.83 -11.07 -16.22
C TYR A 274 19.05 -10.15 -15.30
N ILE A 275 18.80 -10.61 -14.10
CA ILE A 275 18.21 -9.85 -13.00
C ILE A 275 19.31 -9.75 -11.94
N LEU A 276 19.83 -8.56 -11.75
CA LEU A 276 20.94 -8.30 -10.85
C LEU A 276 20.40 -7.93 -9.47
N SER A 277 21.05 -8.40 -8.43
CA SER A 277 20.84 -7.91 -7.08
C SER A 277 21.83 -6.78 -6.81
N LEU A 278 21.34 -5.61 -6.43
CA LEU A 278 22.14 -4.46 -6.01
C LEU A 278 22.57 -4.57 -4.55
N ILE A 279 22.03 -5.54 -3.83
CA ILE A 279 22.42 -5.91 -2.47
C ILE A 279 22.85 -7.39 -2.47
N HIS A 280 23.77 -7.72 -1.59
CA HIS A 280 24.17 -9.10 -1.37
C HIS A 280 23.03 -9.82 -0.62
N ILE A 281 22.40 -10.76 -1.29
CA ILE A 281 21.31 -11.57 -0.76
C ILE A 281 21.86 -12.85 -0.14
#